data_d4c8de252bc7efdf75cf32df22c448b8
#
_entry.id   d4c8de252bc7efdf75cf32df22c448b8
#
_cell.length_a   1.000
_cell.length_b   1.000
_cell.length_c   1.000
_cell.angle_alpha   90.00
_cell.angle_beta   90.00
_cell.angle_gamma   90.00
#
_symmetry.space_group_name_H-M   'P 1'
#
loop_
_entity.id
_entity.type
_entity.pdbx_description
1 polymer ?
#
loop_
_entity_poly.entity_id
_entity_poly.type
_entity_poly.pdbx_seq_one_letter_code
_entity_poly.pdbx_strand_id
1 'polypeptide(L)'
;MGDRRVAALRTGLGIQAVLTALAALILLAFPGIPSPPLYVSLAGFAMAGILIASNGISAYLKVFVSVYGVGYLLLAGSKTVAAMGLLPPVVAALLPPAFAATGAVVFAAIVLGISHLEPIRAITNIADPYFANRDKPTKEIGLFRWFGTTEGRIGRNLVALSIFVNFADVALTLRFNFFYRDIYNSLQEYDANAFWYQLLWVFVPLATLNIAIGMFDLFVDSSLLIRWRTWLTHSLYERWLGNGTHYRIPFTDEEADNPDQRIQ
;
A
#
# COMPACT_ATOMS: atom_id res chain seq x y z
N MET A 1 -7.31 -1.94 22.99
CA MET A 1 -6.87 -0.55 22.73
C MET A 1 -6.37 -0.30 21.31
N GLY A 2 -5.72 -1.26 20.65
CA GLY A 2 -5.20 -1.10 19.28
C GLY A 2 -6.27 -0.90 18.20
N ASP A 3 -7.40 -1.59 18.23
CA ASP A 3 -8.47 -1.46 17.24
C ASP A 3 -9.14 -0.09 17.26
N ARG A 4 -9.32 0.51 18.45
CA ARG A 4 -9.87 1.86 18.57
C ARG A 4 -8.96 2.91 17.92
N ARG A 5 -7.62 2.76 18.01
CA ARG A 5 -6.67 3.68 17.36
C ARG A 5 -6.66 3.52 15.85
N VAL A 6 -6.74 2.30 15.34
CA VAL A 6 -6.81 2.05 13.89
C VAL A 6 -8.14 2.55 13.32
N ALA A 7 -9.24 2.30 14.02
CA ALA A 7 -10.54 2.86 13.65
C ALA A 7 -10.52 4.40 13.69
N ALA A 8 -9.92 5.00 14.71
CA ALA A 8 -9.77 6.46 14.82
C ALA A 8 -8.92 7.05 13.70
N LEU A 9 -7.80 6.41 13.31
CA LEU A 9 -6.99 6.81 12.17
C LEU A 9 -7.78 6.80 10.87
N ARG A 10 -8.57 5.75 10.62
CA ARG A 10 -9.38 5.61 9.41
C ARG A 10 -10.54 6.60 9.38
N THR A 11 -11.16 6.85 10.52
CA THR A 11 -12.15 7.92 10.65
C THR A 11 -11.51 9.28 10.39
N GLY A 12 -10.31 9.51 10.90
CA GLY A 12 -9.52 10.72 10.62
C GLY A 12 -9.20 10.89 9.13
N LEU A 13 -8.75 9.82 8.46
CA LEU A 13 -8.55 9.82 7.00
C LEU A 13 -9.84 10.10 6.24
N GLY A 14 -10.96 9.52 6.67
CA GLY A 14 -12.29 9.78 6.08
C GLY A 14 -12.70 11.25 6.24
N ILE A 15 -12.53 11.81 7.43
CA ILE A 15 -12.80 13.24 7.67
C ILE A 15 -11.91 14.12 6.79
N GLN A 16 -10.62 13.82 6.69
CA GLN A 16 -9.70 14.56 5.81
C GLN A 16 -10.10 14.43 4.33
N ALA A 17 -10.56 13.27 3.88
CA ALA A 17 -11.05 13.11 2.52
C ALA A 17 -12.27 13.99 2.24
N VAL A 18 -13.21 14.09 3.19
CA VAL A 18 -14.35 15.00 3.10
C VAL A 18 -13.89 16.47 3.08
N LEU A 19 -12.97 16.86 3.97
CA LEU A 19 -12.46 18.23 4.01
C LEU A 19 -11.73 18.62 2.71
N THR A 20 -10.94 17.70 2.15
CA THR A 20 -10.25 17.92 0.87
C THR A 20 -11.27 18.03 -0.28
N ALA A 21 -12.32 17.21 -0.27
CA ALA A 21 -13.40 17.27 -1.24
C ALA A 21 -14.18 18.59 -1.14
N LEU A 22 -14.49 19.05 0.05
CA LEU A 22 -15.16 20.34 0.28
C LEU A 22 -14.28 21.51 -0.13
N ALA A 23 -12.99 21.49 0.18
CA ALA A 23 -12.04 22.53 -0.24
C ALA A 23 -11.96 22.62 -1.77
N ALA A 24 -11.88 21.48 -2.46
CA ALA A 24 -11.89 21.41 -3.92
C ALA A 24 -13.22 21.92 -4.52
N LEU A 25 -14.38 21.64 -3.89
CA LEU A 25 -15.68 22.18 -4.30
C LEU A 25 -15.79 23.70 -4.11
N ILE A 26 -15.27 24.22 -2.99
CA ILE A 26 -15.26 25.65 -2.71
C ILE A 26 -14.45 26.38 -3.78
N LEU A 27 -13.28 25.85 -4.18
CA LEU A 27 -12.46 26.43 -5.24
C LEU A 27 -13.20 26.49 -6.59
N LEU A 28 -14.07 25.49 -6.89
CA LEU A 28 -14.92 25.50 -8.09
C LEU A 28 -15.94 26.65 -8.10
N ALA A 29 -16.35 27.15 -6.94
CA ALA A 29 -17.30 28.24 -6.83
C ALA A 29 -16.68 29.63 -7.09
N PHE A 30 -15.35 29.74 -7.12
CA PHE A 30 -14.65 31.01 -7.36
C PHE A 30 -14.14 31.09 -8.81
N PRO A 31 -14.78 31.88 -9.68
CA PRO A 31 -14.32 32.06 -11.05
C PRO A 31 -12.95 32.78 -11.07
N GLY A 32 -11.99 32.18 -11.78
CA GLY A 32 -10.62 32.74 -11.90
C GLY A 32 -9.55 32.01 -11.09
N ILE A 33 -9.92 31.11 -10.20
CA ILE A 33 -8.98 30.23 -9.52
C ILE A 33 -8.91 28.88 -10.25
N PRO A 34 -7.72 28.37 -10.66
CA PRO A 34 -7.60 27.05 -11.22
C PRO A 34 -8.03 26.02 -10.16
N SER A 35 -9.19 25.41 -10.35
CA SER A 35 -9.76 24.44 -9.41
C SER A 35 -9.51 23.01 -9.88
N PRO A 36 -9.37 22.04 -8.96
CA PRO A 36 -9.39 20.64 -9.32
C PRO A 36 -10.73 20.29 -9.99
N PRO A 37 -10.75 19.33 -10.95
CA PRO A 37 -11.99 18.91 -11.60
C PRO A 37 -13.02 18.37 -10.59
N LEU A 38 -14.31 18.56 -10.84
CA LEU A 38 -15.42 18.13 -9.99
C LEU A 38 -15.35 16.66 -9.58
N TYR A 39 -14.87 15.79 -10.48
CA TYR A 39 -14.74 14.37 -10.20
C TYR A 39 -13.75 14.06 -9.05
N VAL A 40 -12.77 14.94 -8.78
CA VAL A 40 -11.83 14.78 -7.65
C VAL A 40 -12.57 14.97 -6.32
N SER A 41 -13.48 15.94 -6.25
CA SER A 41 -14.31 16.18 -5.06
C SER A 41 -15.29 15.03 -4.83
N LEU A 42 -15.97 14.56 -5.88
CA LEU A 42 -16.87 13.40 -5.79
C LEU A 42 -16.11 12.15 -5.33
N ALA A 43 -14.89 11.94 -5.85
CA ALA A 43 -14.02 10.86 -5.43
C ALA A 43 -13.67 10.94 -3.93
N GLY A 44 -13.52 12.13 -3.35
CA GLY A 44 -13.26 12.32 -1.92
C GLY A 44 -14.40 11.86 -1.04
N PHE A 45 -15.63 12.19 -1.39
CA PHE A 45 -16.82 11.68 -0.67
C PHE A 45 -16.94 10.17 -0.79
N ALA A 46 -16.69 9.61 -1.98
CA ALA A 46 -16.69 8.17 -2.20
C ALA A 46 -15.59 7.49 -1.36
N MET A 47 -14.36 8.04 -1.32
CA MET A 47 -13.27 7.51 -0.50
C MET A 47 -13.63 7.52 0.99
N ALA A 48 -14.24 8.58 1.49
CA ALA A 48 -14.69 8.63 2.88
C ALA A 48 -15.72 7.53 3.19
N GLY A 49 -16.68 7.30 2.31
CA GLY A 49 -17.65 6.21 2.41
C GLY A 49 -16.98 4.83 2.41
N ILE A 50 -16.01 4.61 1.51
CA ILE A 50 -15.24 3.36 1.41
C ILE A 50 -14.43 3.11 2.70
N LEU A 51 -13.76 4.13 3.23
CA LEU A 51 -13.00 4.02 4.49
C LEU A 51 -13.89 3.63 5.66
N ILE A 52 -15.10 4.16 5.75
CA ILE A 52 -16.09 3.82 6.80
C ILE A 52 -16.61 2.39 6.57
N ALA A 53 -17.05 2.06 5.36
CA ALA A 53 -17.59 0.75 5.01
C ALA A 53 -16.56 -0.38 5.22
N SER A 54 -15.28 -0.10 4.98
CA SER A 54 -14.19 -1.07 5.16
C SER A 54 -13.86 -1.42 6.62
N ASN A 55 -14.60 -0.90 7.61
CA ASN A 55 -14.40 -1.30 9.01
C ASN A 55 -14.76 -2.77 9.28
N GLY A 56 -15.66 -3.35 8.49
CA GLY A 56 -16.10 -4.75 8.62
C GLY A 56 -15.29 -5.78 7.85
N ILE A 57 -14.29 -5.37 7.05
CA ILE A 57 -13.50 -6.31 6.23
C ILE A 57 -12.27 -6.84 6.99
N SER A 58 -11.55 -7.78 6.35
CA SER A 58 -10.29 -8.37 6.79
C SER A 58 -9.25 -7.32 7.23
N ALA A 59 -8.46 -7.63 8.27
CA ALA A 59 -7.39 -6.77 8.75
C ALA A 59 -6.31 -6.53 7.68
N TYR A 60 -6.04 -7.54 6.85
CA TYR A 60 -5.13 -7.45 5.71
C TYR A 60 -5.65 -6.48 4.64
N LEU A 61 -6.89 -6.65 4.19
CA LEU A 61 -7.49 -5.78 3.16
C LEU A 61 -7.68 -4.33 3.63
N LYS A 62 -7.87 -4.11 4.94
CA LYS A 62 -7.89 -2.76 5.53
C LYS A 62 -6.61 -1.98 5.25
N VAL A 63 -5.46 -2.63 5.16
CA VAL A 63 -4.18 -1.96 4.86
C VAL A 63 -4.25 -1.35 3.47
N PHE A 64 -4.70 -2.10 2.47
CA PHE A 64 -4.84 -1.61 1.10
C PHE A 64 -5.77 -0.40 1.04
N VAL A 65 -6.98 -0.51 1.56
CA VAL A 65 -7.93 0.63 1.56
C VAL A 65 -7.34 1.85 2.26
N SER A 66 -6.59 1.66 3.35
CA SER A 66 -5.95 2.78 4.06
C SER A 66 -4.82 3.42 3.26
N VAL A 67 -3.97 2.63 2.58
CA VAL A 67 -2.88 3.13 1.73
C VAL A 67 -3.43 3.92 0.54
N TYR A 68 -4.46 3.40 -0.11
CA TYR A 68 -5.12 4.12 -1.21
C TYR A 68 -5.89 5.36 -0.73
N GLY A 69 -6.43 5.33 0.49
CA GLY A 69 -7.00 6.51 1.14
C GLY A 69 -5.96 7.62 1.36
N VAL A 70 -4.77 7.25 1.84
CA VAL A 70 -3.63 8.18 1.96
C VAL A 70 -3.18 8.65 0.57
N GLY A 71 -3.10 7.75 -0.41
CA GLY A 71 -2.78 8.09 -1.80
C GLY A 71 -3.74 9.12 -2.38
N TYR A 72 -5.06 8.95 -2.20
CA TYR A 72 -6.05 9.93 -2.59
C TYR A 72 -5.77 11.29 -1.92
N LEU A 73 -5.55 11.32 -0.60
CA LEU A 73 -5.31 12.56 0.14
C LEU A 73 -4.06 13.30 -0.33
N LEU A 74 -2.98 12.57 -0.59
CA LEU A 74 -1.75 13.16 -1.12
C LEU A 74 -1.97 13.75 -2.52
N LEU A 75 -2.62 13.01 -3.42
CA LEU A 75 -2.85 13.44 -4.80
C LEU A 75 -3.88 14.57 -4.89
N ALA A 76 -5.05 14.41 -4.29
CA ALA A 76 -6.09 15.43 -4.30
C ALA A 76 -5.70 16.66 -3.47
N GLY A 77 -5.09 16.45 -2.30
CA GLY A 77 -4.63 17.53 -1.43
C GLY A 77 -3.55 18.37 -2.10
N SER A 78 -2.54 17.75 -2.72
CA SER A 78 -1.48 18.47 -3.43
C SER A 78 -2.03 19.30 -4.61
N LYS A 79 -3.01 18.77 -5.36
CA LYS A 79 -3.70 19.51 -6.43
C LYS A 79 -4.51 20.70 -5.89
N THR A 80 -5.18 20.51 -4.76
CA THR A 80 -5.95 21.60 -4.11
C THR A 80 -5.02 22.70 -3.61
N VAL A 81 -3.90 22.35 -2.98
CA VAL A 81 -2.88 23.30 -2.50
C VAL A 81 -2.20 24.02 -3.67
N ALA A 82 -1.91 23.30 -4.77
CA ALA A 82 -1.37 23.89 -5.98
C ALA A 82 -2.36 24.89 -6.61
N ALA A 83 -3.66 24.56 -6.63
CA ALA A 83 -4.71 25.45 -7.12
C ALA A 83 -4.83 26.74 -6.27
N MET A 84 -4.55 26.66 -4.96
CA MET A 84 -4.48 27.85 -4.08
C MET A 84 -3.22 28.70 -4.28
N GLY A 85 -2.32 28.32 -5.19
CA GLY A 85 -1.05 29.01 -5.42
C GLY A 85 -0.01 28.88 -4.31
N LEU A 86 -0.22 27.95 -3.39
CA LEU A 86 0.67 27.72 -2.24
C LEU A 86 1.88 26.84 -2.56
N LEU A 87 1.91 26.22 -3.75
CA LEU A 87 3.04 25.40 -4.20
C LEU A 87 3.86 26.15 -5.26
N PRO A 88 5.21 26.01 -5.23
CA PRO A 88 6.06 26.52 -6.29
C PRO A 88 5.63 25.91 -7.67
N PRO A 89 5.66 26.70 -8.76
CA PRO A 89 5.18 26.24 -10.08
C PRO A 89 5.93 25.00 -10.59
N VAL A 90 7.21 24.88 -10.27
CA VAL A 90 8.02 23.69 -10.61
C VAL A 90 7.48 22.43 -9.95
N VAL A 91 7.10 22.51 -8.66
CA VAL A 91 6.53 21.39 -7.93
C VAL A 91 5.11 21.07 -8.41
N ALA A 92 4.32 22.11 -8.69
CA ALA A 92 2.97 21.95 -9.22
C ALA A 92 2.94 21.23 -10.59
N ALA A 93 3.95 21.48 -11.43
CA ALA A 93 4.12 20.81 -12.73
C ALA A 93 4.51 19.33 -12.62
N LEU A 94 5.18 18.93 -11.52
CA LEU A 94 5.56 17.54 -11.28
C LEU A 94 4.42 16.69 -10.69
N LEU A 95 3.31 17.31 -10.27
CA LEU A 95 2.19 16.58 -9.69
C LEU A 95 1.51 15.68 -10.72
N PRO A 96 1.17 14.43 -10.36
CA PRO A 96 0.42 13.53 -11.23
C PRO A 96 -0.90 14.17 -11.70
N PRO A 97 -1.43 13.74 -12.84
CA PRO A 97 -2.71 14.23 -13.33
C PRO A 97 -3.86 13.94 -12.34
N ALA A 98 -4.88 14.79 -12.35
CA ALA A 98 -5.98 14.72 -11.38
C ALA A 98 -6.73 13.37 -11.38
N PHE A 99 -6.77 12.67 -12.53
CA PHE A 99 -7.39 11.35 -12.61
C PHE A 99 -6.68 10.27 -11.77
N ALA A 100 -5.40 10.45 -11.41
CA ALA A 100 -4.70 9.52 -10.53
C ALA A 100 -5.35 9.45 -9.13
N ALA A 101 -5.92 10.56 -8.65
CA ALA A 101 -6.66 10.58 -7.39
C ALA A 101 -7.95 9.73 -7.48
N THR A 102 -8.66 9.77 -8.61
CA THR A 102 -9.84 8.92 -8.83
C THR A 102 -9.46 7.45 -8.97
N GLY A 103 -8.30 7.16 -9.58
CA GLY A 103 -7.76 5.81 -9.67
C GLY A 103 -7.57 5.17 -8.29
N ALA A 104 -7.06 5.92 -7.31
CA ALA A 104 -6.92 5.44 -5.94
C ALA A 104 -8.28 5.06 -5.31
N VAL A 105 -9.33 5.86 -5.58
CA VAL A 105 -10.69 5.58 -5.09
C VAL A 105 -11.28 4.35 -5.75
N VAL A 106 -11.13 4.22 -7.06
CA VAL A 106 -11.62 3.05 -7.82
C VAL A 106 -10.97 1.78 -7.30
N PHE A 107 -9.66 1.79 -7.07
CA PHE A 107 -8.97 0.62 -6.54
C PHE A 107 -9.44 0.29 -5.11
N ALA A 108 -9.59 1.28 -4.24
CA ALA A 108 -10.12 1.08 -2.90
C ALA A 108 -11.56 0.49 -2.93
N ALA A 109 -12.39 0.92 -3.89
CA ALA A 109 -13.72 0.38 -4.10
C ALA A 109 -13.67 -1.09 -4.58
N ILE A 110 -12.75 -1.42 -5.49
CA ILE A 110 -12.53 -2.80 -5.94
C ILE A 110 -12.11 -3.68 -4.76
N VAL A 111 -11.15 -3.25 -3.94
CA VAL A 111 -10.72 -3.99 -2.75
C VAL A 111 -11.89 -4.22 -1.79
N LEU A 112 -12.72 -3.21 -1.57
CA LEU A 112 -13.93 -3.35 -0.76
C LEU A 112 -14.92 -4.35 -1.39
N GLY A 113 -15.13 -4.29 -2.70
CA GLY A 113 -16.02 -5.20 -3.44
C GLY A 113 -15.57 -6.66 -3.37
N ILE A 114 -14.30 -6.93 -3.70
CA ILE A 114 -13.76 -8.30 -3.67
C ILE A 114 -13.70 -8.88 -2.25
N SER A 115 -13.64 -8.05 -1.21
CA SER A 115 -13.66 -8.50 0.19
C SER A 115 -14.93 -9.25 0.57
N HIS A 116 -16.00 -9.13 -0.21
CA HIS A 116 -17.28 -9.81 0.01
C HIS A 116 -17.35 -11.17 -0.69
N LEU A 117 -16.40 -11.50 -1.57
CA LEU A 117 -16.35 -12.78 -2.26
C LEU A 117 -15.90 -13.90 -1.31
N GLU A 118 -16.60 -15.03 -1.35
CA GLU A 118 -16.32 -16.19 -0.48
C GLU A 118 -14.87 -16.69 -0.58
N PRO A 119 -14.27 -16.87 -1.78
CA PRO A 119 -12.88 -17.35 -1.87
C PRO A 119 -11.90 -16.36 -1.25
N ILE A 120 -12.14 -15.05 -1.38
CA ILE A 120 -11.28 -14.03 -0.77
C ILE A 120 -11.41 -14.05 0.76
N ARG A 121 -12.63 -14.22 1.29
CA ARG A 121 -12.86 -14.38 2.73
C ARG A 121 -12.17 -15.62 3.29
N ALA A 122 -12.21 -16.74 2.58
CA ALA A 122 -11.54 -17.96 3.00
C ALA A 122 -10.03 -17.75 3.14
N ILE A 123 -9.38 -17.12 2.14
CA ILE A 123 -7.94 -16.80 2.18
C ILE A 123 -7.63 -15.79 3.28
N THR A 124 -8.40 -14.72 3.38
CA THR A 124 -8.14 -13.68 4.38
C THR A 124 -8.38 -14.16 5.81
N ASN A 125 -9.30 -15.10 6.04
CA ASN A 125 -9.51 -15.70 7.36
C ASN A 125 -8.28 -16.46 7.87
N ILE A 126 -7.45 -17.00 6.98
CA ILE A 126 -6.16 -17.62 7.34
C ILE A 126 -5.12 -16.55 7.70
N ALA A 127 -5.13 -15.41 6.99
CA ALA A 127 -4.17 -14.33 7.17
C ALA A 127 -4.51 -13.41 8.36
N ASP A 128 -5.78 -13.14 8.59
CA ASP A 128 -6.24 -12.16 9.57
C ASP A 128 -5.75 -12.37 11.00
N PRO A 129 -5.64 -13.59 11.54
CA PRO A 129 -5.11 -13.81 12.88
C PRO A 129 -3.69 -13.27 13.05
N TYR A 130 -2.84 -13.36 12.02
CA TYR A 130 -1.51 -12.75 12.04
C TYR A 130 -1.57 -11.24 12.09
N PHE A 131 -2.31 -10.62 11.19
CA PHE A 131 -2.42 -9.15 11.11
C PHE A 131 -3.18 -8.53 12.28
N ALA A 132 -4.04 -9.31 12.96
CA ALA A 132 -4.72 -8.91 14.18
C ALA A 132 -3.90 -9.18 15.44
N ASN A 133 -2.79 -9.93 15.34
CA ASN A 133 -1.98 -10.36 16.48
C ASN A 133 -1.43 -9.16 17.27
N ARG A 134 -1.55 -9.24 18.60
CA ARG A 134 -1.11 -8.21 19.56
C ARG A 134 0.11 -8.61 20.36
N ASP A 135 0.64 -9.80 20.12
CA ASP A 135 1.81 -10.31 20.83
C ASP A 135 3.06 -9.51 20.48
N LYS A 136 3.98 -9.48 21.43
CA LYS A 136 5.28 -8.85 21.18
C LYS A 136 6.06 -9.70 20.17
N PRO A 137 6.89 -9.07 19.32
CA PRO A 137 7.71 -9.80 18.39
C PRO A 137 8.66 -10.75 19.12
N THR A 138 8.71 -12.00 18.66
CA THR A 138 9.51 -13.08 19.26
C THR A 138 11.02 -12.84 19.13
N LYS A 139 11.43 -12.02 18.17
CA LYS A 139 12.83 -11.59 18.00
C LYS A 139 12.91 -10.08 18.11
N GLU A 140 13.78 -9.59 18.98
CA GLU A 140 14.15 -8.16 19.01
C GLU A 140 14.79 -7.78 17.69
N ILE A 141 14.13 -6.90 16.95
CA ILE A 141 14.55 -6.54 15.61
C ILE A 141 14.84 -5.05 15.63
N GLY A 142 16.12 -4.69 15.71
CA GLY A 142 16.58 -3.32 15.83
C GLY A 142 15.93 -2.35 14.84
N LEU A 143 15.98 -2.64 13.55
CA LEU A 143 15.43 -1.78 12.49
C LEU A 143 13.90 -1.80 12.44
N PHE A 144 13.27 -2.95 12.69
CA PHE A 144 11.81 -3.12 12.62
C PHE A 144 11.06 -2.55 13.83
N ARG A 145 11.75 -2.11 14.85
CA ARG A 145 11.15 -1.40 16.00
C ARG A 145 10.39 -0.12 15.58
N TRP A 146 10.81 0.49 14.48
CA TRP A 146 10.13 1.65 13.89
C TRP A 146 8.76 1.29 13.31
N PHE A 147 8.59 0.04 12.85
CA PHE A 147 7.35 -0.43 12.24
C PHE A 147 6.28 -0.83 13.26
N GLY A 148 6.62 -1.01 14.53
CA GLY A 148 5.63 -1.29 15.54
C GLY A 148 6.14 -2.09 16.74
N THR A 149 5.27 -2.21 17.74
CA THR A 149 5.54 -2.90 19.02
C THR A 149 4.86 -4.28 19.09
N THR A 150 4.07 -4.65 18.09
CA THR A 150 3.36 -5.95 18.03
C THR A 150 3.54 -6.56 16.65
N GLU A 151 3.57 -7.89 16.54
CA GLU A 151 3.75 -8.60 15.28
C GLU A 151 2.75 -8.18 14.22
N GLY A 152 1.47 -8.15 14.56
CA GLY A 152 0.44 -7.74 13.60
C GLY A 152 0.57 -6.29 13.13
N ARG A 153 1.13 -5.37 13.95
CA ARG A 153 1.40 -4.00 13.52
C ARG A 153 2.59 -3.96 12.57
N ILE A 154 3.65 -4.69 12.87
CA ILE A 154 4.82 -4.79 12.00
C ILE A 154 4.40 -5.38 10.65
N GLY A 155 3.62 -6.47 10.64
CA GLY A 155 3.10 -7.07 9.41
C GLY A 155 2.28 -6.08 8.57
N ARG A 156 1.33 -5.36 9.19
CA ARG A 156 0.53 -4.35 8.46
C ARG A 156 1.38 -3.22 7.88
N ASN A 157 2.36 -2.75 8.64
CA ASN A 157 3.24 -1.67 8.17
C ASN A 157 4.20 -2.14 7.08
N LEU A 158 4.66 -3.39 7.12
CA LEU A 158 5.44 -3.98 6.03
C LEU A 158 4.60 -4.14 4.75
N VAL A 159 3.35 -4.59 4.85
CA VAL A 159 2.44 -4.61 3.69
C VAL A 159 2.22 -3.21 3.12
N ALA A 160 1.99 -2.21 3.97
CA ALA A 160 1.84 -0.83 3.52
C ALA A 160 3.11 -0.31 2.84
N LEU A 161 4.28 -0.66 3.37
CA LEU A 161 5.57 -0.30 2.79
C LEU A 161 5.81 -1.00 1.45
N SER A 162 5.51 -2.30 1.31
CA SER A 162 5.61 -3.03 0.05
C SER A 162 4.73 -2.37 -1.03
N ILE A 163 3.48 -2.03 -0.72
CA ILE A 163 2.62 -1.30 -1.65
C ILE A 163 3.26 0.04 -2.06
N PHE A 164 3.82 0.78 -1.11
CA PHE A 164 4.47 2.07 -1.39
C PHE A 164 5.72 1.91 -2.28
N VAL A 165 6.54 0.89 -2.04
CA VAL A 165 7.73 0.59 -2.86
C VAL A 165 7.32 0.22 -4.28
N ASN A 166 6.25 -0.56 -4.45
CA ASN A 166 5.70 -0.87 -5.77
C ASN A 166 5.21 0.39 -6.52
N PHE A 167 4.60 1.36 -5.83
CA PHE A 167 4.28 2.66 -6.45
C PHE A 167 5.53 3.44 -6.85
N ALA A 168 6.59 3.40 -6.03
CA ALA A 168 7.85 4.04 -6.37
C ALA A 168 8.49 3.40 -7.61
N ASP A 169 8.43 2.07 -7.74
CA ASP A 169 8.91 1.35 -8.92
C ASP A 169 8.15 1.74 -10.20
N VAL A 170 6.82 1.82 -10.12
CA VAL A 170 5.98 2.30 -11.23
C VAL A 170 6.34 3.74 -11.62
N ALA A 171 6.53 4.64 -10.64
CA ALA A 171 6.93 6.02 -10.90
C ALA A 171 8.31 6.08 -11.57
N LEU A 172 9.23 5.22 -11.16
CA LEU A 172 10.55 5.10 -11.74
C LEU A 172 10.50 4.61 -13.19
N THR A 173 9.67 3.59 -13.46
CA THR A 173 9.41 3.07 -14.81
C THR A 173 8.87 4.17 -15.73
N LEU A 174 7.95 5.00 -15.26
CA LEU A 174 7.46 6.17 -16.02
C LEU A 174 8.59 7.16 -16.31
N ARG A 175 9.49 7.38 -15.33
CA ARG A 175 10.65 8.28 -15.55
C ARG A 175 11.63 7.71 -16.56
N PHE A 176 11.82 6.38 -16.60
CA PHE A 176 12.61 5.73 -17.65
C PHE A 176 12.02 5.93 -19.04
N ASN A 177 10.68 5.91 -19.20
CA ASN A 177 10.06 6.20 -20.49
C ASN A 177 10.38 7.62 -21.00
N PHE A 178 10.41 8.62 -20.11
CA PHE A 178 10.86 9.96 -20.48
C PHE A 178 12.32 10.00 -20.86
N PHE A 179 13.20 9.31 -20.09
CA PHE A 179 14.59 9.18 -20.42
C PHE A 179 14.82 8.55 -21.81
N TYR A 180 14.12 7.46 -22.14
CA TYR A 180 14.24 6.82 -23.45
C TYR A 180 13.84 7.78 -24.57
N ARG A 181 12.74 8.51 -24.42
CA ARG A 181 12.34 9.52 -25.42
C ARG A 181 13.44 10.58 -25.61
N ASP A 182 13.95 11.12 -24.52
CA ASP A 182 14.90 12.23 -24.57
C ASP A 182 16.27 11.80 -25.13
N ILE A 183 16.74 10.58 -24.82
CA ILE A 183 17.97 10.05 -25.39
C ILE A 183 17.82 9.71 -26.88
N TYR A 184 16.67 9.18 -27.32
CA TYR A 184 16.42 8.94 -28.73
C TYR A 184 16.33 10.24 -29.53
N ASN A 185 15.73 11.30 -28.98
CA ASN A 185 15.70 12.61 -29.61
C ASN A 185 17.12 13.17 -29.79
N SER A 186 17.99 13.10 -28.77
CA SER A 186 19.37 13.57 -28.86
C SER A 186 20.20 12.80 -29.90
N LEU A 187 19.91 11.50 -30.09
CA LEU A 187 20.53 10.70 -31.17
C LEU A 187 20.06 11.13 -32.56
N GLN A 188 18.76 11.41 -32.73
CA GLN A 188 18.20 11.86 -34.01
C GLN A 188 18.68 13.25 -34.40
N GLU A 189 18.86 14.13 -33.42
CA GLU A 189 19.36 15.49 -33.62
C GLU A 189 20.88 15.58 -33.72
N TYR A 190 21.60 14.45 -33.55
CA TYR A 190 23.06 14.37 -33.49
C TYR A 190 23.69 15.30 -32.44
N ASP A 191 22.94 15.60 -31.35
CA ASP A 191 23.43 16.42 -30.24
C ASP A 191 24.24 15.58 -29.23
N ALA A 192 25.56 15.57 -29.42
CA ALA A 192 26.45 14.83 -28.54
C ALA A 192 26.43 15.34 -27.08
N ASN A 193 26.21 16.64 -26.85
CA ASN A 193 26.17 17.19 -25.49
C ASN A 193 24.90 16.74 -24.75
N ALA A 194 23.76 16.82 -25.41
CA ALA A 194 22.50 16.32 -24.85
C ALA A 194 22.57 14.80 -24.57
N PHE A 195 23.15 14.03 -25.49
CA PHE A 195 23.34 12.59 -25.33
C PHE A 195 24.17 12.25 -24.07
N TRP A 196 25.35 12.85 -23.90
CA TRP A 196 26.20 12.60 -22.74
C TRP A 196 25.57 13.09 -21.44
N TYR A 197 24.83 14.21 -21.49
CA TYR A 197 24.07 14.68 -20.32
C TYR A 197 23.00 13.66 -19.91
N GLN A 198 22.20 13.15 -20.85
CA GLN A 198 21.19 12.15 -20.57
C GLN A 198 21.80 10.85 -20.01
N LEU A 199 22.92 10.40 -20.59
CA LEU A 199 23.55 9.16 -20.18
C LEU A 199 24.17 9.25 -18.77
N LEU A 200 24.91 10.31 -18.47
CA LEU A 200 25.67 10.40 -17.21
C LEU A 200 24.84 10.98 -16.07
N TRP A 201 24.05 12.02 -16.33
CA TRP A 201 23.37 12.77 -15.28
C TRP A 201 21.90 12.37 -15.08
N VAL A 202 21.31 11.67 -16.04
CA VAL A 202 19.93 11.17 -15.91
C VAL A 202 19.92 9.65 -15.73
N PHE A 203 20.56 8.90 -16.63
CA PHE A 203 20.52 7.43 -16.59
C PHE A 203 21.24 6.85 -15.38
N VAL A 204 22.48 7.29 -15.09
CA VAL A 204 23.25 6.70 -13.97
C VAL A 204 22.54 6.85 -12.62
N PRO A 205 22.04 8.04 -12.21
CA PRO A 205 21.28 8.16 -10.98
C PRO A 205 19.95 7.37 -11.01
N LEU A 206 19.27 7.35 -12.14
CA LEU A 206 18.01 6.65 -12.30
C LEU A 206 18.20 5.14 -12.20
N ALA A 207 19.22 4.58 -12.83
CA ALA A 207 19.58 3.16 -12.76
C ALA A 207 20.01 2.76 -11.35
N THR A 208 20.81 3.61 -10.68
CA THR A 208 21.22 3.38 -9.28
C THR A 208 20.01 3.35 -8.35
N LEU A 209 19.08 4.29 -8.53
CA LEU A 209 17.85 4.34 -7.75
C LEU A 209 16.94 3.12 -8.02
N ASN A 210 16.88 2.67 -9.26
CA ASN A 210 16.14 1.46 -9.64
C ASN A 210 16.67 0.22 -8.92
N ILE A 211 17.97 0.03 -8.94
CA ILE A 211 18.62 -1.09 -8.22
C ILE A 211 18.35 -0.99 -6.71
N ALA A 212 18.48 0.21 -6.14
CA ALA A 212 18.24 0.42 -4.71
C ALA A 212 16.79 0.11 -4.32
N ILE A 213 15.81 0.55 -5.12
CA ILE A 213 14.39 0.25 -4.89
C ILE A 213 14.13 -1.25 -5.01
N GLY A 214 14.66 -1.93 -6.03
CA GLY A 214 14.48 -3.37 -6.21
C GLY A 214 15.10 -4.19 -5.07
N MET A 215 16.29 -3.82 -4.58
CA MET A 215 16.89 -4.45 -3.40
C MET A 215 16.08 -4.21 -2.14
N PHE A 216 15.52 -3.01 -1.99
CA PHE A 216 14.70 -2.68 -0.85
C PHE A 216 13.36 -3.41 -0.87
N ASP A 217 12.73 -3.56 -2.03
CA ASP A 217 11.51 -4.36 -2.24
C ASP A 217 11.73 -5.82 -1.85
N LEU A 218 12.80 -6.43 -2.36
CA LEU A 218 13.19 -7.80 -1.99
C LEU A 218 13.38 -7.97 -0.47
N PHE A 219 13.98 -6.98 0.20
CA PHE A 219 14.18 -7.00 1.64
C PHE A 219 12.86 -6.92 2.41
N VAL A 220 11.94 -6.05 1.98
CA VAL A 220 10.62 -5.87 2.61
C VAL A 220 9.79 -7.14 2.47
N ASP A 221 9.70 -7.68 1.26
CA ASP A 221 8.91 -8.87 0.95
C ASP A 221 9.46 -10.12 1.64
N SER A 222 10.78 -10.32 1.62
CA SER A 222 11.42 -11.43 2.33
C SER A 222 11.20 -11.34 3.84
N SER A 223 11.27 -10.12 4.39
CA SER A 223 11.03 -9.90 5.81
C SER A 223 9.58 -10.22 6.21
N LEU A 224 8.61 -9.83 5.39
CA LEU A 224 7.21 -10.13 5.61
C LEU A 224 6.95 -11.64 5.51
N LEU A 225 7.51 -12.28 4.48
CA LEU A 225 7.36 -13.72 4.24
C LEU A 225 7.92 -14.56 5.38
N ILE A 226 9.12 -14.26 5.85
CA ILE A 226 9.76 -14.99 6.97
C ILE A 226 8.92 -14.86 8.24
N ARG A 227 8.45 -13.65 8.55
CA ARG A 227 7.60 -13.41 9.73
C ARG A 227 6.27 -14.14 9.65
N TRP A 228 5.61 -14.05 8.50
CA TRP A 228 4.37 -14.77 8.25
C TRP A 228 4.53 -16.27 8.41
N ARG A 229 5.55 -16.87 7.77
CA ARG A 229 5.81 -18.31 7.87
C ARG A 229 6.13 -18.73 9.29
N THR A 230 6.97 -18.00 10.01
CA THR A 230 7.32 -18.30 11.41
C THR A 230 6.08 -18.29 12.29
N TRP A 231 5.23 -17.28 12.15
CA TRP A 231 3.99 -17.20 12.91
C TRP A 231 3.02 -18.33 12.55
N LEU A 232 2.85 -18.62 11.28
CA LEU A 232 1.95 -19.65 10.79
C LEU A 232 2.38 -21.02 11.32
N THR A 233 3.66 -21.35 11.17
CA THR A 233 4.23 -22.61 11.70
C THR A 233 3.99 -22.74 13.21
N HIS A 234 4.28 -21.69 13.97
CA HIS A 234 4.06 -21.71 15.42
C HIS A 234 2.58 -21.90 15.77
N SER A 235 1.68 -21.21 15.12
CA SER A 235 0.24 -21.31 15.35
C SER A 235 -0.32 -22.70 14.97
N LEU A 236 0.23 -23.32 13.93
CA LEU A 236 -0.15 -24.68 13.54
C LEU A 236 0.37 -25.71 14.54
N TYR A 237 1.62 -25.59 15.00
CA TYR A 237 2.17 -26.46 16.04
C TYR A 237 1.38 -26.37 17.34
N GLU A 238 1.02 -25.18 17.79
CA GLU A 238 0.21 -25.00 18.99
C GLU A 238 -1.16 -25.69 18.88
N ARG A 239 -1.80 -25.60 17.70
CA ARG A 239 -3.07 -26.30 17.45
C ARG A 239 -2.91 -27.80 17.37
N TRP A 240 -1.83 -28.28 16.76
CA TRP A 240 -1.56 -29.71 16.58
C TRP A 240 -1.15 -30.39 17.89
N LEU A 241 -0.31 -29.74 18.68
CA LEU A 241 0.09 -30.24 19.99
C LEU A 241 -0.97 -30.01 21.07
N GLY A 242 -1.83 -28.99 20.86
CA GLY A 242 -2.90 -28.66 21.78
C GLY A 242 -3.93 -29.80 21.90
N ASN A 243 -4.43 -30.02 23.09
CA ASN A 243 -5.44 -31.03 23.40
C ASN A 243 -5.06 -32.51 23.07
N GLY A 244 -3.78 -32.82 22.83
CA GLY A 244 -3.35 -34.15 22.44
C GLY A 244 -3.89 -34.63 21.10
N THR A 245 -4.15 -33.70 20.16
CA THR A 245 -4.71 -34.01 18.84
C THR A 245 -3.84 -34.99 18.06
N HIS A 246 -2.51 -34.85 18.14
CA HIS A 246 -1.53 -35.77 17.55
C HIS A 246 -1.64 -37.20 18.10
N TYR A 247 -2.12 -37.36 19.35
CA TYR A 247 -2.33 -38.68 19.98
C TYR A 247 -3.66 -39.32 19.56
N ARG A 248 -4.64 -38.53 19.15
CA ARG A 248 -5.99 -39.00 18.79
C ARG A 248 -6.13 -39.37 17.30
N ILE A 249 -5.34 -38.76 16.43
CA ILE A 249 -5.40 -39.00 14.97
C ILE A 249 -5.18 -40.50 14.64
N PRO A 250 -4.18 -41.20 15.19
CA PRO A 250 -3.99 -42.62 14.89
C PRO A 250 -5.16 -43.52 15.33
N PHE A 251 -5.97 -43.08 16.27
CA PHE A 251 -7.13 -43.83 16.77
C PHE A 251 -8.43 -43.54 16.04
N THR A 252 -8.45 -42.48 15.20
CA THR A 252 -9.70 -42.03 14.55
C THR A 252 -9.71 -42.30 13.05
N ASP A 253 -8.55 -42.46 12.42
CA ASP A 253 -8.40 -42.55 10.98
C ASP A 253 -7.31 -43.61 10.66
N GLU A 254 -7.71 -44.79 10.16
CA GLU A 254 -6.78 -45.87 9.78
C GLU A 254 -5.88 -45.50 8.59
N GLU A 255 -6.23 -44.46 7.82
CA GLU A 255 -5.46 -43.96 6.66
C GLU A 255 -4.42 -42.86 7.01
N ALA A 256 -4.32 -42.43 8.27
CA ALA A 256 -3.42 -41.37 8.67
C ALA A 256 -2.04 -41.88 9.11
N ASP A 257 -1.33 -42.55 8.17
CA ASP A 257 -0.04 -43.17 8.46
C ASP A 257 1.12 -42.17 8.69
N ASN A 258 0.98 -40.91 8.25
CA ASN A 258 1.96 -39.84 8.48
C ASN A 258 1.30 -38.46 8.61
N PRO A 259 0.89 -38.06 9.82
CA PRO A 259 0.24 -36.76 10.05
C PRO A 259 1.14 -35.55 9.74
N ASP A 260 2.46 -35.71 9.78
CA ASP A 260 3.45 -34.65 9.49
C ASP A 260 3.48 -34.24 8.02
N GLN A 261 3.12 -35.14 7.11
CA GLN A 261 3.08 -34.85 5.66
C GLN A 261 1.87 -34.01 5.24
N ARG A 262 0.86 -33.88 6.09
CA ARG A 262 -0.33 -33.04 5.83
C ARG A 262 -0.13 -31.58 6.20
N ILE A 263 0.98 -31.23 6.84
CA ILE A 263 1.29 -29.85 7.29
C ILE A 263 2.28 -29.16 6.34
N GLN A 264 2.85 -29.88 5.37
CA GLN A 264 3.70 -29.32 4.33
C GLN A 264 2.85 -28.82 3.15
#